data_51bdedc24843536f5143ecaf1092ced3
#
_entry.id   51bdedc24843536f5143ecaf1092ced3
#
_cell.length_a   1.000
_cell.length_b   1.000
_cell.length_c   1.000
_cell.angle_alpha   90.00
_cell.angle_beta   90.00
_cell.angle_gamma   90.00
#
_symmetry.space_group_name_H-M   'P 1'
#
loop_
_entity.id
_entity.type
_entity.pdbx_description
1 polymer ?
#
loop_
_entity_poly.entity_id
_entity_poly.type
_entity_poly.pdbx_seq_one_letter_code
_entity_poly.pdbx_strand_id
1 'polypeptide(L)'
;DIDKALEFHKKNAPGLIIGVYMVDYALELLDGIYPDRNSYTLNALCETRVCLIDSIQIMTGCTVGNKYLKLNAMKNGRYALILYNRDTSLGYRVYIDLSKIDKEKYPQLYAFFAKTRDYKNAVRKELSKATIEEFYTVERGIFSYQKVKVNVPAKDPLEPAKICEICGESYLFLEKPLNPERDICPYCEQKLLKNEVFEVIS
;
A
#
# COMPACT_ATOMS: atom_id res chain seq x y z
N ASP A 1 -15.91 8.79 -4.52
CA ASP A 1 -14.76 8.09 -3.89
C ASP A 1 -13.45 8.87 -3.98
N ILE A 2 -13.19 9.58 -5.10
CA ILE A 2 -11.99 10.44 -5.23
C ILE A 2 -11.98 11.53 -4.15
N ASP A 3 -13.09 12.23 -3.95
CA ASP A 3 -13.16 13.31 -2.95
C ASP A 3 -12.90 12.82 -1.53
N LYS A 4 -13.45 11.65 -1.16
CA LYS A 4 -13.17 11.02 0.13
C LYS A 4 -11.70 10.64 0.27
N ALA A 5 -11.08 10.13 -0.79
CA ALA A 5 -9.67 9.77 -0.79
C ALA A 5 -8.79 11.02 -0.68
N LEU A 6 -9.12 12.10 -1.37
CA LEU A 6 -8.42 13.39 -1.28
C LEU A 6 -8.55 14.01 0.13
N GLU A 7 -9.74 13.94 0.71
CA GLU A 7 -9.99 14.41 2.08
C GLU A 7 -9.15 13.64 3.10
N PHE A 8 -9.06 12.32 2.97
CA PHE A 8 -8.27 11.48 3.85
C PHE A 8 -6.76 11.70 3.67
N HIS A 9 -6.27 11.69 2.44
CA HIS A 9 -4.84 11.81 2.11
C HIS A 9 -4.29 13.24 2.28
N LYS A 10 -5.18 14.26 2.33
CA LYS A 10 -4.84 15.68 2.47
C LYS A 10 -3.95 16.27 1.38
N LYS A 11 -3.71 15.54 0.30
CA LYS A 11 -2.89 15.99 -0.84
C LYS A 11 -3.47 15.48 -2.16
N ASN A 12 -3.54 16.35 -3.15
CA ASN A 12 -3.84 15.95 -4.52
C ASN A 12 -2.57 15.32 -5.14
N ALA A 13 -2.51 13.99 -5.10
CA ALA A 13 -1.37 13.20 -5.57
C ALA A 13 -1.77 12.26 -6.71
N PRO A 14 -1.00 12.20 -7.82
CA PRO A 14 -1.32 11.30 -8.93
C PRO A 14 -1.52 9.84 -8.49
N GLY A 15 -0.63 9.35 -7.62
CA GLY A 15 -0.73 8.00 -7.10
C GLY A 15 -2.04 7.73 -6.34
N LEU A 16 -2.57 8.71 -5.62
CA LEU A 16 -3.85 8.54 -4.93
C LEU A 16 -5.01 8.36 -5.92
N ILE A 17 -5.13 9.28 -6.88
CA ILE A 17 -6.21 9.26 -7.88
C ILE A 17 -6.14 7.97 -8.70
N ILE A 18 -4.97 7.64 -9.24
CA ILE A 18 -4.74 6.40 -9.98
C ILE A 18 -5.05 5.18 -9.11
N GLY A 19 -4.70 5.24 -7.82
CA GLY A 19 -5.00 4.21 -6.85
C GLY A 19 -6.51 3.96 -6.68
N VAL A 20 -7.33 5.02 -6.65
CA VAL A 20 -8.81 4.89 -6.61
C VAL A 20 -9.32 4.12 -7.82
N TYR A 21 -8.88 4.47 -9.04
CA TYR A 21 -9.25 3.74 -10.26
C TYR A 21 -8.78 2.28 -10.27
N MET A 22 -7.60 2.01 -9.71
CA MET A 22 -7.08 0.64 -9.58
C MET A 22 -7.90 -0.21 -8.62
N VAL A 23 -8.29 0.36 -7.48
CA VAL A 23 -9.14 -0.33 -6.49
C VAL A 23 -10.51 -0.61 -7.06
N ASP A 24 -11.13 0.39 -7.71
CA ASP A 24 -12.42 0.26 -8.36
C ASP A 24 -12.40 -0.85 -9.42
N TYR A 25 -11.37 -0.88 -10.26
CA TYR A 25 -11.19 -1.96 -11.26
C TYR A 25 -11.00 -3.34 -10.61
N ALA A 26 -10.23 -3.42 -9.52
CA ALA A 26 -10.04 -4.68 -8.81
C ALA A 26 -11.32 -5.19 -8.14
N LEU A 27 -12.16 -4.28 -7.63
CA LEU A 27 -13.48 -4.62 -7.09
C LEU A 27 -14.43 -5.15 -8.19
N GLU A 28 -14.45 -4.50 -9.35
CA GLU A 28 -15.26 -4.96 -10.49
C GLU A 28 -14.85 -6.36 -10.95
N LEU A 29 -13.53 -6.63 -11.06
CA LEU A 29 -13.04 -7.97 -11.39
C LEU A 29 -13.44 -9.00 -10.33
N LEU A 30 -13.45 -8.62 -9.05
CA LEU A 30 -13.82 -9.50 -7.96
C LEU A 30 -15.32 -9.79 -7.95
N ASP A 31 -16.17 -8.79 -8.25
CA ASP A 31 -17.62 -8.95 -8.39
C ASP A 31 -18.00 -9.94 -9.49
N GLY A 32 -17.18 -10.07 -10.53
CA GLY A 32 -17.34 -11.11 -11.55
C GLY A 32 -17.22 -12.54 -11.02
N ILE A 33 -16.53 -12.73 -9.86
CA ILE A 33 -16.42 -14.06 -9.21
C ILE A 33 -17.38 -14.14 -8.01
N TYR A 34 -17.55 -13.05 -7.28
CA TYR A 34 -18.34 -12.96 -6.05
C TYR A 34 -19.37 -11.82 -6.18
N PRO A 35 -20.52 -12.06 -6.83
CA PRO A 35 -21.52 -11.00 -7.10
C PRO A 35 -22.13 -10.38 -5.83
N ASP A 36 -22.19 -11.14 -4.73
CA ASP A 36 -22.63 -10.61 -3.45
C ASP A 36 -21.44 -10.26 -2.56
N ARG A 37 -21.13 -8.97 -2.48
CA ARG A 37 -20.04 -8.44 -1.64
C ARG A 37 -20.24 -8.68 -0.15
N ASN A 38 -21.48 -8.97 0.30
CA ASN A 38 -21.76 -9.27 1.69
C ASN A 38 -21.53 -10.75 2.03
N SER A 39 -21.38 -11.62 1.03
CA SER A 39 -21.20 -13.06 1.21
C SER A 39 -19.78 -13.48 1.57
N TYR A 40 -18.80 -12.55 1.54
CA TYR A 40 -17.40 -12.86 1.84
C TYR A 40 -16.68 -11.72 2.57
N THR A 41 -15.59 -12.05 3.21
CA THR A 41 -14.73 -11.05 3.82
C THR A 41 -13.61 -10.63 2.87
N LEU A 42 -13.63 -9.35 2.47
CA LEU A 42 -12.61 -8.77 1.63
C LEU A 42 -11.31 -8.55 2.40
N ASN A 43 -10.20 -8.98 1.82
CA ASN A 43 -8.86 -8.66 2.25
C ASN A 43 -8.07 -8.03 1.10
N ALA A 44 -7.07 -7.25 1.46
CA ALA A 44 -6.18 -6.57 0.54
C ALA A 44 -4.72 -6.85 0.85
N LEU A 45 -3.90 -6.84 -0.21
CA LEU A 45 -2.44 -6.84 -0.11
C LEU A 45 -1.91 -5.72 -1.00
N CYS A 46 -1.09 -4.83 -0.46
CA CYS A 46 -0.48 -3.73 -1.20
C CYS A 46 1.03 -3.96 -1.38
N GLU A 47 1.50 -3.82 -2.62
CA GLU A 47 2.92 -4.03 -2.96
C GLU A 47 3.74 -2.72 -2.91
N THR A 48 3.14 -1.62 -2.46
CA THR A 48 3.82 -0.33 -2.27
C THR A 48 3.50 0.26 -0.90
N ARG A 49 4.31 1.22 -0.45
CA ARG A 49 4.14 1.92 0.84
C ARG A 49 3.75 3.39 0.67
N VAL A 50 3.15 3.75 -0.47
CA VAL A 50 2.76 5.13 -0.78
C VAL A 50 1.25 5.24 -1.03
N CYS A 51 0.79 6.31 -1.60
CA CYS A 51 -0.61 6.73 -1.77
C CYS A 51 -1.67 5.62 -2.03
N LEU A 52 -1.30 4.53 -2.70
CA LEU A 52 -2.21 3.41 -3.01
C LEU A 52 -2.81 2.77 -1.75
N ILE A 53 -2.07 2.78 -0.63
CA ILE A 53 -2.56 2.29 0.67
C ILE A 53 -3.84 3.02 1.06
N ASP A 54 -3.83 4.35 0.96
CA ASP A 54 -4.95 5.18 1.36
C ASP A 54 -6.16 4.96 0.45
N SER A 55 -5.93 4.77 -0.86
CA SER A 55 -6.99 4.40 -1.79
C SER A 55 -7.64 3.06 -1.42
N ILE A 56 -6.85 2.05 -1.07
CA ILE A 56 -7.37 0.76 -0.61
C ILE A 56 -8.19 0.92 0.68
N GLN A 57 -7.67 1.63 1.66
CA GLN A 57 -8.33 1.80 2.95
C GLN A 57 -9.70 2.48 2.81
N ILE A 58 -9.76 3.56 2.03
CA ILE A 58 -10.99 4.34 1.83
C ILE A 58 -12.03 3.58 1.01
N MET A 59 -11.60 2.89 -0.04
CA MET A 59 -12.51 2.22 -0.97
C MET A 59 -13.04 0.89 -0.45
N THR A 60 -12.28 0.20 0.39
CA THR A 60 -12.58 -1.19 0.79
C THR A 60 -12.84 -1.37 2.28
N GLY A 61 -12.43 -0.41 3.12
CA GLY A 61 -12.41 -0.59 4.57
C GLY A 61 -11.34 -1.57 5.06
N CYS A 62 -10.53 -2.15 4.17
CA CYS A 62 -9.36 -2.93 4.56
C CYS A 62 -8.26 -1.99 5.04
N THR A 63 -7.94 -2.01 6.33
CA THR A 63 -6.91 -1.16 6.92
C THR A 63 -5.78 -2.00 7.52
N VAL A 64 -4.62 -1.37 7.72
CA VAL A 64 -3.52 -2.01 8.46
C VAL A 64 -3.94 -2.31 9.90
N GLY A 65 -4.70 -1.39 10.52
CA GLY A 65 -5.15 -1.53 11.91
C GLY A 65 -6.13 -2.68 12.14
N ASN A 66 -7.08 -2.93 11.20
CA ASN A 66 -7.97 -4.09 11.29
C ASN A 66 -7.35 -5.40 10.74
N LYS A 67 -6.10 -5.34 10.27
CA LYS A 67 -5.33 -6.46 9.70
C LYS A 67 -5.89 -7.06 8.40
N TYR A 68 -6.87 -6.41 7.77
CA TYR A 68 -7.40 -6.82 6.48
C TYR A 68 -6.58 -6.29 5.31
N LEU A 69 -5.74 -5.27 5.54
CA LEU A 69 -4.74 -4.81 4.60
C LEU A 69 -3.35 -5.27 5.05
N LYS A 70 -2.69 -6.06 4.23
CA LYS A 70 -1.29 -6.45 4.42
C LYS A 70 -0.37 -5.70 3.47
N LEU A 71 0.78 -5.30 3.98
CA LEU A 71 1.81 -4.62 3.19
C LEU A 71 2.89 -5.64 2.82
N ASN A 72 2.94 -6.02 1.55
CA ASN A 72 4.01 -6.83 0.99
C ASN A 72 4.95 -5.95 0.16
N ALA A 73 5.39 -4.84 0.76
CA ALA A 73 6.27 -3.91 0.10
C ALA A 73 7.72 -4.26 0.38
N MET A 74 8.40 -4.84 -0.57
CA MET A 74 9.85 -4.83 -0.61
C MET A 74 10.36 -3.39 -0.71
N LYS A 75 11.65 -3.15 -0.43
CA LYS A 75 12.30 -1.82 -0.37
C LYS A 75 11.99 -0.90 -1.57
N ASN A 76 11.70 -1.47 -2.74
CA ASN A 76 11.28 -0.78 -3.97
C ASN A 76 9.98 -1.38 -4.52
N GLY A 77 8.94 -1.39 -3.70
CA GLY A 77 7.67 -2.03 -4.03
C GLY A 77 7.07 -1.58 -5.37
N ARG A 78 6.36 -2.49 -6.01
CA ARG A 78 5.65 -2.25 -7.27
C ARG A 78 4.36 -1.50 -7.00
N TYR A 79 3.93 -0.66 -7.93
CA TYR A 79 2.63 0.00 -7.83
C TYR A 79 1.52 -0.98 -8.23
N ALA A 80 1.13 -1.82 -7.28
CA ALA A 80 0.21 -2.92 -7.46
C ALA A 80 -0.54 -3.22 -6.15
N LEU A 81 -1.75 -3.75 -6.31
CA LEU A 81 -2.59 -4.25 -5.22
C LEU A 81 -3.16 -5.63 -5.56
N ILE A 82 -3.54 -6.37 -4.54
CA ILE A 82 -4.36 -7.57 -4.66
C ILE A 82 -5.59 -7.39 -3.78
N LEU A 83 -6.78 -7.60 -4.35
CA LEU A 83 -8.01 -7.77 -3.59
C LEU A 83 -8.43 -9.24 -3.68
N TYR A 84 -8.79 -9.84 -2.55
CA TYR A 84 -9.12 -11.25 -2.50
C TYR A 84 -10.16 -11.57 -1.42
N ASN A 85 -10.92 -12.63 -1.65
CA ASN A 85 -11.79 -13.22 -0.64
C ASN A 85 -10.92 -13.97 0.39
N ARG A 86 -11.05 -13.61 1.66
CA ARG A 86 -10.27 -14.19 2.75
C ARG A 86 -10.50 -15.71 2.91
N ASP A 87 -11.72 -16.18 2.65
CA ASP A 87 -12.10 -17.56 2.94
C ASP A 87 -11.56 -18.52 1.88
N THR A 88 -11.53 -18.08 0.61
CA THR A 88 -11.03 -18.88 -0.52
C THR A 88 -9.59 -18.56 -0.91
N SER A 89 -9.07 -17.42 -0.46
CA SER A 89 -7.78 -16.86 -0.86
C SER A 89 -7.68 -16.50 -2.37
N LEU A 90 -8.79 -16.56 -3.10
CA LEU A 90 -8.85 -16.22 -4.52
C LEU A 90 -9.15 -14.74 -4.72
N GLY A 91 -8.50 -14.13 -5.71
CA GLY A 91 -8.68 -12.74 -6.01
C GLY A 91 -7.95 -12.27 -7.26
N TYR A 92 -7.80 -10.97 -7.40
CA TYR A 92 -7.13 -10.34 -8.51
C TYR A 92 -6.02 -9.40 -8.05
N ARG A 93 -4.89 -9.51 -8.72
CA ARG A 93 -3.79 -8.56 -8.66
C ARG A 93 -3.94 -7.57 -9.80
N VAL A 94 -4.04 -6.27 -9.48
CA VAL A 94 -4.05 -5.18 -10.46
C VAL A 94 -2.75 -4.37 -10.32
N TYR A 95 -2.14 -4.03 -11.44
CA TYR A 95 -0.87 -3.32 -11.46
C TYR A 95 -0.76 -2.35 -12.63
N ILE A 96 0.13 -1.37 -12.51
CA ILE A 96 0.48 -0.47 -13.60
C ILE A 96 1.37 -1.23 -14.59
N ASP A 97 0.95 -1.27 -15.83
CA ASP A 97 1.69 -1.88 -16.93
C ASP A 97 2.35 -0.79 -17.79
N LEU A 98 3.65 -0.60 -17.60
CA LEU A 98 4.39 0.42 -18.33
C LEU A 98 4.41 0.22 -19.84
N SER A 99 4.24 -1.02 -20.33
CA SER A 99 4.17 -1.30 -21.76
C SER A 99 2.92 -0.73 -22.44
N LYS A 100 1.89 -0.40 -21.65
CA LYS A 100 0.64 0.22 -22.08
C LYS A 100 0.66 1.75 -22.04
N ILE A 101 1.75 2.35 -21.56
CA ILE A 101 1.88 3.80 -21.49
C ILE A 101 2.82 4.26 -22.62
N ASP A 102 2.25 4.90 -23.60
CA ASP A 102 3.04 5.56 -24.65
C ASP A 102 3.84 6.70 -24.05
N LYS A 103 5.15 6.52 -23.93
CA LYS A 103 6.08 7.46 -23.31
C LYS A 103 6.21 8.79 -24.03
N GLU A 104 5.93 8.82 -25.34
CA GLU A 104 6.01 10.04 -26.13
C GLU A 104 4.72 10.85 -26.03
N LYS A 105 3.58 10.17 -25.95
CA LYS A 105 2.26 10.78 -25.81
C LYS A 105 1.95 11.17 -24.37
N TYR A 106 2.40 10.37 -23.38
CA TYR A 106 2.13 10.54 -21.95
C TYR A 106 3.43 10.54 -21.12
N PRO A 107 4.34 11.50 -21.37
CA PRO A 107 5.68 11.49 -20.80
C PRO A 107 5.68 11.64 -19.27
N GLN A 108 4.75 12.43 -18.69
CA GLN A 108 4.71 12.66 -17.25
C GLN A 108 4.14 11.45 -16.50
N LEU A 109 3.14 10.79 -17.06
CA LEU A 109 2.56 9.56 -16.51
C LEU A 109 3.59 8.41 -16.56
N TYR A 110 4.27 8.23 -17.71
CA TYR A 110 5.34 7.25 -17.84
C TYR A 110 6.47 7.50 -16.84
N ALA A 111 7.02 8.74 -16.81
CA ALA A 111 8.12 9.09 -15.92
C ALA A 111 7.76 8.97 -14.44
N PHE A 112 6.48 9.16 -14.07
CA PHE A 112 6.02 8.98 -12.71
C PHE A 112 6.18 7.54 -12.22
N PHE A 113 5.77 6.56 -13.00
CA PHE A 113 5.86 5.14 -12.64
C PHE A 113 7.23 4.53 -12.95
N ALA A 114 7.90 4.97 -14.01
CA ALA A 114 9.28 4.59 -14.32
C ALA A 114 10.33 5.18 -13.37
N LYS A 115 9.93 6.15 -12.49
CA LYS A 115 10.82 6.84 -11.53
C LYS A 115 11.94 7.64 -12.20
N THR A 116 11.68 8.16 -13.39
CA THR A 116 12.66 8.91 -14.20
C THR A 116 12.41 10.42 -14.19
N ARG A 117 11.56 10.94 -13.29
CA ARG A 117 11.27 12.36 -13.18
C ARG A 117 12.48 13.17 -12.73
N ASP A 118 12.72 14.27 -13.42
CA ASP A 118 13.69 15.28 -12.99
C ASP A 118 13.03 16.27 -12.02
N TYR A 119 13.25 16.08 -10.72
CA TYR A 119 12.77 16.99 -9.69
C TYR A 119 13.70 18.19 -9.42
N LYS A 120 14.85 18.28 -10.08
CA LYS A 120 15.80 19.39 -9.86
C LYS A 120 15.37 20.64 -10.61
N ASN A 121 14.77 20.46 -11.81
CA ASN A 121 14.46 21.54 -12.75
C ASN A 121 12.96 21.76 -12.95
N ALA A 122 12.09 21.06 -12.22
CA ALA A 122 10.65 21.17 -12.39
C ALA A 122 9.91 21.30 -11.05
N VAL A 123 8.85 22.13 -11.07
CA VAL A 123 7.96 22.33 -9.93
C VAL A 123 7.14 21.05 -9.72
N ARG A 124 7.30 20.42 -8.56
CA ARG A 124 6.64 19.14 -8.22
C ARG A 124 5.12 19.18 -8.40
N LYS A 125 4.48 20.33 -8.12
CA LYS A 125 3.03 20.52 -8.26
C LYS A 125 2.60 20.46 -9.72
N GLU A 126 3.36 21.07 -10.63
CA GLU A 126 3.07 21.07 -12.06
C GLU A 126 3.23 19.66 -12.66
N LEU A 127 4.31 18.95 -12.31
CA LEU A 127 4.50 17.56 -12.71
C LEU A 127 3.34 16.66 -12.24
N SER A 128 2.84 16.89 -11.03
CA SER A 128 1.71 16.13 -10.51
C SER A 128 0.42 16.42 -11.27
N LYS A 129 0.16 17.70 -11.58
CA LYS A 129 -1.00 18.12 -12.38
C LYS A 129 -0.98 17.50 -13.77
N ALA A 130 0.13 17.65 -14.49
CA ALA A 130 0.29 17.06 -15.82
C ALA A 130 0.12 15.54 -15.83
N THR A 131 0.64 14.82 -14.81
CA THR A 131 0.44 13.39 -14.68
C THR A 131 -1.02 13.01 -14.52
N ILE A 132 -1.79 13.77 -13.74
CA ILE A 132 -3.21 13.52 -13.54
C ILE A 132 -3.98 13.79 -14.84
N GLU A 133 -3.66 14.87 -15.54
CA GLU A 133 -4.27 15.21 -16.83
C GLU A 133 -4.01 14.11 -17.87
N GLU A 134 -2.76 13.65 -18.01
CA GLU A 134 -2.42 12.52 -18.88
C GLU A 134 -3.14 11.24 -18.46
N PHE A 135 -3.23 10.95 -17.16
CA PHE A 135 -3.94 9.78 -16.67
C PHE A 135 -5.42 9.79 -17.05
N TYR A 136 -6.11 10.91 -16.93
CA TYR A 136 -7.52 11.01 -17.29
C TYR A 136 -7.80 10.76 -18.79
N THR A 137 -6.79 10.82 -19.64
CA THR A 137 -6.96 10.48 -21.07
C THR A 137 -6.86 8.97 -21.35
N VAL A 138 -6.23 8.21 -20.45
CA VAL A 138 -6.00 6.76 -20.64
C VAL A 138 -6.72 5.90 -19.60
N GLU A 139 -6.99 6.47 -18.43
CA GLU A 139 -7.70 5.84 -17.30
C GLU A 139 -7.25 4.39 -17.04
N ARG A 140 -8.18 3.44 -17.10
CA ARG A 140 -7.92 2.01 -16.85
C ARG A 140 -7.09 1.33 -17.94
N GLY A 141 -6.88 1.97 -19.10
CA GLY A 141 -6.12 1.42 -20.22
C GLY A 141 -4.67 1.04 -19.88
N ILE A 142 -4.10 1.66 -18.83
CA ILE A 142 -2.73 1.38 -18.38
C ILE A 142 -2.64 0.26 -17.33
N PHE A 143 -3.77 -0.33 -16.93
CA PHE A 143 -3.78 -1.42 -15.96
C PHE A 143 -3.68 -2.78 -16.64
N SER A 144 -3.00 -3.68 -15.97
CA SER A 144 -3.07 -5.12 -16.23
C SER A 144 -3.47 -5.84 -14.95
N TYR A 145 -4.04 -7.04 -15.11
CA TYR A 145 -4.46 -7.85 -13.98
C TYR A 145 -4.06 -9.31 -14.11
N GLN A 146 -4.01 -10.00 -13.00
CA GLN A 146 -3.75 -11.42 -12.86
C GLN A 146 -4.75 -12.03 -11.88
N LYS A 147 -5.38 -13.14 -12.23
CA LYS A 147 -6.12 -13.94 -11.26
C LYS A 147 -5.10 -14.67 -10.38
N VAL A 148 -5.25 -14.56 -9.07
CA VAL A 148 -4.26 -15.07 -8.10
C VAL A 148 -4.92 -15.86 -6.98
N LYS A 149 -4.14 -16.79 -6.41
CA LYS A 149 -4.40 -17.39 -5.10
C LYS A 149 -3.35 -16.85 -4.13
N VAL A 150 -3.81 -16.23 -3.05
CA VAL A 150 -2.94 -15.59 -2.06
C VAL A 150 -2.49 -16.63 -1.03
N ASN A 151 -1.19 -16.74 -0.81
CA ASN A 151 -0.57 -17.69 0.11
C ASN A 151 -0.04 -16.99 1.38
N VAL A 152 -0.73 -15.97 1.87
CA VAL A 152 -0.40 -15.31 3.14
C VAL A 152 -1.41 -15.76 4.20
N PRO A 153 -1.01 -15.99 5.44
CA PRO A 153 -1.95 -16.28 6.52
C PRO A 153 -3.03 -15.21 6.60
N ALA A 154 -4.28 -15.61 6.71
CA ALA A 154 -5.41 -14.66 6.82
C ALA A 154 -5.30 -13.78 8.07
N LYS A 155 -4.76 -14.35 9.15
CA LYS A 155 -4.42 -13.67 10.41
C LYS A 155 -2.94 -13.89 10.69
N ASP A 156 -2.25 -12.84 11.11
CA ASP A 156 -0.92 -12.99 11.67
C ASP A 156 -1.05 -13.74 13.01
N PRO A 157 -0.13 -14.65 13.32
CA PRO A 157 -0.12 -15.29 14.63
C PRO A 157 -0.06 -14.19 15.70
N LEU A 158 -0.88 -14.34 16.75
CA LEU A 158 -0.82 -13.46 17.91
C LEU A 158 0.40 -13.88 18.72
N GLU A 159 1.47 -13.14 18.60
CA GLU A 159 2.59 -13.24 19.53
C GLU A 159 2.14 -12.68 20.89
N PRO A 160 2.50 -13.32 22.01
CA PRO A 160 2.19 -12.77 23.33
C PRO A 160 2.90 -11.44 23.52
N ALA A 161 2.23 -10.50 24.17
CA ALA A 161 2.86 -9.24 24.56
C ALA A 161 3.97 -9.54 25.57
N LYS A 162 5.09 -8.83 25.40
CA LYS A 162 6.24 -8.87 26.31
C LYS A 162 6.39 -7.53 27.02
N ILE A 163 7.09 -7.50 28.14
CA ILE A 163 7.43 -6.29 28.87
C ILE A 163 8.93 -6.04 28.69
N CYS A 164 9.26 -4.85 28.23
CA CYS A 164 10.66 -4.46 28.02
C CYS A 164 11.41 -4.33 29.33
N GLU A 165 12.55 -5.02 29.47
CA GLU A 165 13.40 -4.97 30.67
C GLU A 165 14.01 -3.58 30.92
N ILE A 166 14.11 -2.72 29.89
CA ILE A 166 14.76 -1.41 29.97
C ILE A 166 13.74 -0.30 30.28
N CYS A 167 12.65 -0.20 29.52
CA CYS A 167 11.67 0.90 29.67
C CYS A 167 10.39 0.51 30.42
N GLY A 168 10.15 -0.78 30.65
CA GLY A 168 8.95 -1.28 31.31
C GLY A 168 7.68 -1.27 30.45
N GLU A 169 7.75 -0.85 29.18
CA GLU A 169 6.61 -0.83 28.28
C GLU A 169 6.29 -2.22 27.71
N SER A 170 5.00 -2.49 27.51
CA SER A 170 4.58 -3.68 26.79
C SER A 170 4.77 -3.51 25.29
N TYR A 171 5.22 -4.56 24.60
CA TYR A 171 5.36 -4.56 23.15
C TYR A 171 4.96 -5.90 22.55
N LEU A 172 4.49 -5.84 21.29
CA LEU A 172 4.19 -7.03 20.49
C LEU A 172 5.42 -7.37 19.65
N PHE A 173 5.79 -8.63 19.69
CA PHE A 173 6.93 -9.13 18.94
C PHE A 173 6.51 -9.46 17.50
N LEU A 174 6.78 -8.57 16.54
CA LEU A 174 6.46 -8.75 15.11
C LEU A 174 7.63 -9.22 14.26
N GLU A 175 8.87 -9.14 14.77
CA GLU A 175 10.09 -9.52 14.07
C GLU A 175 11.07 -10.24 15.04
N LYS A 176 12.00 -11.00 14.52
CA LYS A 176 13.01 -11.68 15.35
C LYS A 176 13.85 -10.64 16.10
N PRO A 177 14.00 -10.76 17.44
CA PRO A 177 14.85 -9.86 18.19
C PRO A 177 16.32 -10.00 17.77
N LEU A 178 17.08 -8.91 17.85
CA LEU A 178 18.53 -8.96 17.68
C LEU A 178 19.16 -9.81 18.80
N ASN A 179 18.55 -9.78 20.00
CA ASN A 179 18.95 -10.63 21.11
C ASN A 179 17.76 -11.46 21.62
N PRO A 180 17.62 -12.72 21.22
CA PRO A 180 16.49 -13.58 21.62
C PRO A 180 16.50 -13.96 23.10
N GLU A 181 17.60 -13.76 23.81
CA GLU A 181 17.76 -14.12 25.22
C GLU A 181 17.26 -13.00 26.18
N ARG A 182 16.90 -11.83 25.64
CA ARG A 182 16.45 -10.67 26.42
C ARG A 182 15.15 -10.11 25.88
N ASP A 183 14.26 -9.72 26.80
CA ASP A 183 13.00 -9.06 26.47
C ASP A 183 13.20 -7.54 26.38
N ILE A 184 13.75 -7.08 25.24
CA ILE A 184 14.02 -5.66 24.96
C ILE A 184 13.15 -5.24 23.79
N CYS A 185 12.37 -4.14 23.94
CA CYS A 185 11.56 -3.62 22.85
C CYS A 185 12.42 -3.04 21.71
N PRO A 186 11.92 -3.00 20.46
CA PRO A 186 12.68 -2.52 19.31
C PRO A 186 13.24 -1.10 19.48
N TYR A 187 12.54 -0.23 20.21
CA TYR A 187 13.02 1.13 20.49
C TYR A 187 14.27 1.13 21.39
N CYS A 188 14.20 0.42 22.52
CA CYS A 188 15.35 0.32 23.41
C CYS A 188 16.54 -0.39 22.76
N GLU A 189 16.27 -1.38 21.91
CA GLU A 189 17.30 -2.07 21.14
C GLU A 189 17.98 -1.10 20.14
N GLN A 190 17.22 -0.28 19.41
CA GLN A 190 17.77 0.76 18.53
C GLN A 190 18.57 1.80 19.31
N LYS A 191 18.12 2.18 20.51
CA LYS A 191 18.84 3.10 21.38
C LYS A 191 20.21 2.53 21.79
N LEU A 192 20.26 1.26 22.16
CA LEU A 192 21.53 0.57 22.46
C LEU A 192 22.49 0.56 21.26
N LEU A 193 21.96 0.51 20.02
CA LEU A 193 22.71 0.57 18.78
C LEU A 193 23.02 1.99 18.30
N LYS A 194 22.66 3.02 19.07
CA LYS A 194 22.77 4.45 18.72
C LYS A 194 22.00 4.83 17.44
N ASN A 195 20.92 4.13 17.14
CA ASN A 195 20.03 4.36 16.00
C ASN A 195 18.67 4.89 16.51
N GLU A 196 18.68 5.90 17.35
CA GLU A 196 17.47 6.46 17.96
C GLU A 196 16.51 7.03 16.91
N VAL A 197 15.22 6.66 17.01
CA VAL A 197 14.16 7.15 16.12
C VAL A 197 13.58 8.45 16.63
N PHE A 198 13.63 8.67 17.95
CA PHE A 198 13.20 9.90 18.61
C PHE A 198 13.96 10.11 19.92
N GLU A 199 14.04 11.34 20.35
CA GLU A 199 14.59 11.76 21.66
C GLU A 199 13.44 12.20 22.56
N VAL A 200 13.47 11.77 23.82
CA VAL A 200 12.53 12.25 24.84
C VAL A 200 13.03 13.59 25.36
N ILE A 201 12.30 14.65 25.08
CA ILE A 201 12.52 15.98 25.63
C ILE A 201 11.60 16.15 26.84
N SER A 202 12.19 16.37 28.03
CA SER A 202 11.47 16.61 29.29
C SER A 202 10.83 18.00 29.33
#